data_f70a8b3965febff5737ca3465f27f496
#
_entry.id   f70a8b3965febff5737ca3465f27f496
#
_cell.length_a   1.000
_cell.length_b   1.000
_cell.length_c   1.000
_cell.angle_alpha   90.00
_cell.angle_beta   90.00
_cell.angle_gamma   90.00
#
_symmetry.space_group_name_H-M   'P 1'
#
loop_
_entity.id
_entity.type
_entity.pdbx_description
1 polymer ?
#
loop_
_entity_poly.entity_id
_entity_poly.type
_entity_poly.pdbx_seq_one_letter_code
_entity_poly.pdbx_strand_id
1 'polypeptide(L)'
;MHAAPQGRNLAGIIPISGWRGSFDFPWPDYLQPLREGFLAAERSVYECAYAGCDSIWIVCNDDIAPLLKKRIGDYVMSPRYFEEKDFVKRKDYHEKWIPIYYTPISQKDRDRRDSLGWSVLHGALDAFIISDKMSRWVTPTKYFVSFPYGIYHTSVVRSHRDSIRGPESFFLSHKSKTVRDGKFLAFTFFPEDWAKFKWNIKDQCTGGDRSRPFEERWSSRHFPLDKIFNVSVISVDKVIEIEEYYSLETWESLRDYYKSDLKIPRPTKQFMKPYLFKKETENE
;
A
#
# COMPACT_ATOMS: atom_id res chain seq x y z
N MET A 1 -30.30 -14.97 17.83
CA MET A 1 -29.99 -13.85 16.93
C MET A 1 -28.55 -14.02 16.48
N HIS A 2 -28.28 -14.59 15.30
CA HIS A 2 -26.95 -14.60 14.72
C HIS A 2 -26.69 -13.19 14.21
N ALA A 3 -25.74 -12.48 14.85
CA ALA A 3 -25.23 -11.25 14.29
C ALA A 3 -24.63 -11.59 12.91
N ALA A 4 -25.14 -10.93 11.87
CA ALA A 4 -24.54 -11.01 10.55
C ALA A 4 -23.05 -10.69 10.72
N PRO A 5 -22.14 -11.39 10.01
CA PRO A 5 -20.72 -11.08 10.08
C PRO A 5 -20.56 -9.61 9.66
N GLN A 6 -20.19 -8.76 10.61
CA GLN A 6 -19.86 -7.36 10.31
C GLN A 6 -18.77 -7.39 9.27
N GLY A 7 -19.08 -6.91 8.06
CA GLY A 7 -18.12 -6.86 6.97
C GLY A 7 -16.92 -6.08 7.46
N ARG A 8 -15.72 -6.71 7.45
CA ARG A 8 -14.49 -6.04 7.85
C ARG A 8 -14.13 -5.00 6.81
N ASN A 9 -14.05 -3.75 7.21
CA ASN A 9 -13.56 -2.68 6.37
C ASN A 9 -12.03 -2.78 6.28
N LEU A 10 -11.52 -2.98 5.07
CA LEU A 10 -10.10 -3.11 4.78
C LEU A 10 -9.62 -1.84 4.09
N ALA A 11 -8.70 -1.10 4.70
CA ALA A 11 -8.03 0.03 4.06
C ALA A 11 -6.68 -0.41 3.47
N GLY A 12 -6.46 -0.11 2.19
CA GLY A 12 -5.18 -0.28 1.52
C GLY A 12 -4.26 0.92 1.80
N ILE A 13 -3.03 0.68 2.22
CA ILE A 13 -2.04 1.72 2.48
C ILE A 13 -0.89 1.55 1.48
N ILE A 14 -0.59 2.61 0.74
CA ILE A 14 0.52 2.65 -0.22
C ILE A 14 1.50 3.72 0.24
N PRO A 15 2.60 3.35 0.94
CA PRO A 15 3.61 4.29 1.37
C PRO A 15 4.53 4.62 0.21
N ILE A 16 4.57 5.89 -0.16
CA ILE A 16 5.45 6.41 -1.23
C ILE A 16 6.54 7.29 -0.65
N SER A 17 6.21 8.11 0.33
CA SER A 17 7.17 8.99 1.00
C SER A 17 8.15 8.23 1.88
N GLY A 18 9.39 8.74 1.95
CA GLY A 18 10.36 8.32 2.94
C GLY A 18 11.31 7.21 2.49
N TRP A 19 11.41 6.94 1.17
CA TRP A 19 12.35 5.97 0.65
C TRP A 19 12.96 6.41 -0.68
N ARG A 20 14.24 6.05 -0.88
CA ARG A 20 14.96 6.21 -2.15
C ARG A 20 15.80 4.97 -2.38
N GLY A 21 15.81 4.49 -3.63
CA GLY A 21 16.68 3.40 -4.07
C GLY A 21 18.15 3.77 -4.06
N SER A 22 18.99 2.78 -4.25
CA SER A 22 20.45 2.95 -4.35
C SER A 22 20.93 3.45 -5.72
N PHE A 23 20.03 3.52 -6.71
CA PHE A 23 20.33 4.02 -8.06
C PHE A 23 19.71 5.40 -8.27
N ASP A 24 20.51 6.31 -8.79
CA ASP A 24 20.14 7.72 -8.92
C ASP A 24 19.44 7.98 -10.26
N PHE A 25 18.13 7.66 -10.33
CA PHE A 25 17.30 8.04 -11.47
C PHE A 25 16.76 9.47 -11.31
N PRO A 26 16.52 10.18 -12.43
CA PRO A 26 15.99 11.54 -12.41
C PRO A 26 14.51 11.62 -12.03
N TRP A 27 13.85 10.50 -11.78
CA TRP A 27 12.47 10.40 -11.30
C TRP A 27 12.38 9.53 -10.04
N PRO A 28 11.34 9.71 -9.22
CA PRO A 28 11.12 8.89 -8.04
C PRO A 28 10.92 7.40 -8.38
N ASP A 29 11.47 6.51 -7.55
CA ASP A 29 11.49 5.05 -7.81
C ASP A 29 10.09 4.44 -7.95
N TYR A 30 9.08 4.96 -7.24
CA TYR A 30 7.69 4.50 -7.37
C TYR A 30 7.03 4.88 -8.72
N LEU A 31 7.63 5.79 -9.49
CA LEU A 31 7.25 6.10 -10.86
C LEU A 31 7.99 5.24 -11.89
N GLN A 32 8.83 4.30 -11.44
CA GLN A 32 9.52 3.36 -12.33
C GLN A 32 8.51 2.55 -13.13
N PRO A 33 8.61 2.52 -14.47
CA PRO A 33 7.78 1.67 -15.30
C PRO A 33 8.16 0.20 -15.09
N LEU A 34 7.20 -0.62 -14.67
CA LEU A 34 7.38 -2.08 -14.60
C LEU A 34 7.17 -2.71 -15.97
N ARG A 35 6.42 -2.06 -16.81
CA ARG A 35 6.24 -2.34 -18.25
C ARG A 35 5.73 -1.08 -18.92
N GLU A 36 5.63 -1.10 -20.25
CA GLU A 36 5.14 0.03 -21.03
C GLU A 36 3.81 0.57 -20.48
N GLY A 37 3.82 1.85 -20.09
CA GLY A 37 2.65 2.55 -19.56
C GLY A 37 2.09 2.04 -18.23
N PHE A 38 2.84 1.25 -17.45
CA PHE A 38 2.42 0.75 -16.15
C PHE A 38 3.49 0.97 -15.08
N LEU A 39 3.17 1.82 -14.11
CA LEU A 39 4.11 2.25 -13.07
C LEU A 39 4.05 1.36 -11.82
N ALA A 40 5.12 1.37 -11.04
CA ALA A 40 5.19 0.66 -9.76
C ALA A 40 4.09 1.12 -8.78
N ALA A 41 3.81 2.42 -8.69
CA ALA A 41 2.71 2.94 -7.88
C ALA A 41 1.33 2.46 -8.37
N GLU A 42 1.10 2.38 -9.69
CA GLU A 42 -0.14 1.84 -10.26
C GLU A 42 -0.32 0.35 -9.90
N ARG A 43 0.77 -0.42 -9.91
CA ARG A 43 0.74 -1.82 -9.47
C ARG A 43 0.23 -1.97 -8.04
N SER A 44 0.70 -1.13 -7.12
CA SER A 44 0.26 -1.17 -5.72
C SER A 44 -1.22 -0.80 -5.55
N VAL A 45 -1.73 0.16 -6.32
CA VAL A 45 -3.17 0.46 -6.36
C VAL A 45 -3.97 -0.75 -6.84
N TYR A 46 -3.50 -1.38 -7.91
CA TYR A 46 -4.11 -2.59 -8.46
C TYR A 46 -4.09 -3.75 -7.47
N GLU A 47 -2.98 -3.92 -6.75
CA GLU A 47 -2.83 -4.93 -5.72
C GLU A 47 -3.81 -4.72 -4.55
N CYS A 48 -3.95 -3.48 -4.05
CA CYS A 48 -4.95 -3.14 -3.03
C CYS A 48 -6.39 -3.47 -3.49
N ALA A 49 -6.70 -3.20 -4.76
CA ALA A 49 -8.01 -3.54 -5.31
C ALA A 49 -8.23 -5.07 -5.36
N TYR A 50 -7.21 -5.87 -5.74
CA TYR A 50 -7.28 -7.33 -5.70
C TYR A 50 -7.36 -7.88 -4.26
N ALA A 51 -6.67 -7.28 -3.31
CA ALA A 51 -6.79 -7.62 -1.90
C ALA A 51 -8.22 -7.43 -1.36
N GLY A 52 -9.03 -6.65 -2.09
CA GLY A 52 -10.41 -6.33 -1.72
C GLY A 52 -10.51 -5.20 -0.72
N CYS A 53 -9.60 -4.23 -0.80
CA CYS A 53 -9.70 -3.01 -0.01
C CYS A 53 -10.98 -2.24 -0.35
N ASP A 54 -11.57 -1.62 0.67
CA ASP A 54 -12.77 -0.79 0.55
C ASP A 54 -12.39 0.69 0.32
N SER A 55 -11.15 1.07 0.65
CA SER A 55 -10.53 2.36 0.36
C SER A 55 -9.03 2.19 0.17
N ILE A 56 -8.39 3.12 -0.56
CA ILE A 56 -6.93 3.11 -0.81
C ILE A 56 -6.36 4.47 -0.39
N TRP A 57 -5.28 4.45 0.36
CA TRP A 57 -4.62 5.63 0.93
C TRP A 57 -3.18 5.68 0.44
N ILE A 58 -2.89 6.63 -0.44
CA ILE A 58 -1.54 6.86 -0.97
C ILE A 58 -0.88 7.94 -0.14
N VAL A 59 0.16 7.55 0.60
CA VAL A 59 0.91 8.46 1.46
C VAL A 59 2.08 9.03 0.65
N CYS A 60 1.94 10.29 0.25
CA CYS A 60 2.89 10.96 -0.63
C CYS A 60 3.12 12.42 -0.18
N ASN A 61 4.16 13.06 -0.72
CA ASN A 61 4.40 14.47 -0.49
C ASN A 61 3.47 15.35 -1.35
N ASP A 62 3.19 16.58 -0.90
CA ASP A 62 2.26 17.49 -1.59
C ASP A 62 2.69 17.87 -3.01
N ASP A 63 4.00 17.92 -3.24
CA ASP A 63 4.59 18.23 -4.55
C ASP A 63 4.32 17.13 -5.60
N ILE A 64 4.23 15.87 -5.14
CA ILE A 64 4.04 14.72 -6.02
C ILE A 64 2.57 14.28 -6.12
N ALA A 65 1.75 14.61 -5.13
CA ALA A 65 0.35 14.21 -5.09
C ALA A 65 -0.45 14.63 -6.33
N PRO A 66 -0.31 15.84 -6.90
CA PRO A 66 -1.01 16.24 -8.12
C PRO A 66 -0.65 15.36 -9.34
N LEU A 67 0.63 14.97 -9.46
CA LEU A 67 1.09 14.09 -10.55
C LEU A 67 0.47 12.70 -10.43
N LEU A 68 0.51 12.13 -9.23
CA LEU A 68 -0.09 10.81 -8.97
C LEU A 68 -1.60 10.84 -9.18
N LYS A 69 -2.28 11.88 -8.69
CA LYS A 69 -3.72 12.05 -8.88
C LYS A 69 -4.09 12.19 -10.35
N LYS A 70 -3.32 12.94 -11.15
CA LYS A 70 -3.50 13.04 -12.59
C LYS A 70 -3.32 11.68 -13.29
N ARG A 71 -2.35 10.89 -12.84
CA ARG A 71 -2.01 9.61 -13.45
C ARG A 71 -2.95 8.47 -13.02
N ILE A 72 -3.25 8.35 -11.73
CA ILE A 72 -4.00 7.24 -11.14
C ILE A 72 -5.51 7.57 -11.08
N GLY A 73 -5.87 8.78 -10.65
CA GLY A 73 -7.26 9.22 -10.46
C GLY A 73 -7.71 9.16 -9.00
N ASP A 74 -8.99 9.40 -8.76
CA ASP A 74 -9.59 9.46 -7.43
C ASP A 74 -10.26 8.14 -7.00
N TYR A 75 -10.32 7.16 -7.88
CA TYR A 75 -10.91 5.85 -7.62
C TYR A 75 -10.46 4.80 -8.63
N VAL A 76 -10.62 3.56 -8.26
CA VAL A 76 -10.40 2.38 -9.11
C VAL A 76 -11.61 1.47 -9.00
N MET A 77 -11.93 0.75 -10.08
CA MET A 77 -13.04 -0.22 -10.04
C MET A 77 -12.57 -1.53 -9.37
N SER A 78 -13.45 -2.14 -8.58
CA SER A 78 -13.18 -3.45 -8.01
C SER A 78 -13.00 -4.50 -9.13
N PRO A 79 -11.93 -5.31 -9.09
CA PRO A 79 -11.71 -6.37 -10.08
C PRO A 79 -12.85 -7.39 -10.16
N ARG A 80 -13.53 -7.65 -9.05
CA ARG A 80 -14.71 -8.55 -9.02
C ARG A 80 -15.77 -8.17 -10.04
N TYR A 81 -15.93 -6.89 -10.29
CA TYR A 81 -16.91 -6.42 -11.26
C TYR A 81 -16.68 -6.99 -12.67
N PHE A 82 -15.42 -7.12 -13.08
CA PHE A 82 -15.08 -7.63 -14.40
C PHE A 82 -15.08 -9.17 -14.46
N GLU A 83 -15.01 -9.83 -13.32
CA GLU A 83 -14.93 -11.28 -13.19
C GLU A 83 -16.31 -11.92 -13.04
N GLU A 84 -17.24 -11.23 -12.38
CA GLU A 84 -18.61 -11.70 -12.10
C GLU A 84 -19.62 -11.12 -13.13
N LYS A 85 -19.22 -10.94 -14.39
CA LYS A 85 -20.00 -10.26 -15.43
C LYS A 85 -21.46 -10.73 -15.58
N ASP A 86 -21.75 -11.98 -15.25
CA ASP A 86 -23.05 -12.60 -15.56
C ASP A 86 -24.10 -12.46 -14.45
N PHE A 87 -23.71 -12.04 -13.23
CA PHE A 87 -24.62 -12.07 -12.08
C PHE A 87 -24.81 -10.74 -11.34
N VAL A 88 -24.14 -9.68 -11.75
CA VAL A 88 -24.20 -8.42 -11.01
C VAL A 88 -25.39 -7.58 -11.44
N LYS A 89 -26.39 -7.51 -10.58
CA LYS A 89 -27.53 -6.59 -10.75
C LYS A 89 -27.06 -5.13 -10.74
N ARG A 90 -27.58 -4.31 -11.66
CA ARG A 90 -27.24 -2.87 -11.80
C ARG A 90 -27.34 -2.05 -10.49
N LYS A 91 -28.04 -2.54 -9.47
CA LYS A 91 -28.18 -1.88 -8.16
C LYS A 91 -26.88 -1.80 -7.36
N ASP A 92 -25.91 -2.68 -7.60
CA ASP A 92 -24.65 -2.75 -6.85
C ASP A 92 -23.54 -1.88 -7.48
N TYR A 93 -23.90 -0.99 -8.40
CA TYR A 93 -22.95 -0.20 -9.17
C TYR A 93 -22.10 0.74 -8.30
N HIS A 94 -22.65 1.24 -7.20
CA HIS A 94 -21.96 2.16 -6.28
C HIS A 94 -20.96 1.48 -5.35
N GLU A 95 -21.13 0.22 -5.04
CA GLU A 95 -20.24 -0.55 -4.17
C GLU A 95 -18.95 -1.04 -4.86
N LYS A 96 -18.81 -0.76 -6.15
CA LYS A 96 -17.70 -1.26 -6.99
C LYS A 96 -16.57 -0.27 -7.18
N TRP A 97 -16.77 0.95 -6.74
CA TRP A 97 -15.78 2.00 -6.79
C TRP A 97 -14.99 2.02 -5.49
N ILE A 98 -13.67 1.85 -5.59
CA ILE A 98 -12.76 1.93 -4.45
C ILE A 98 -12.17 3.33 -4.48
N PRO A 99 -12.49 4.20 -3.52
CA PRO A 99 -11.95 5.56 -3.47
C PRO A 99 -10.46 5.54 -3.16
N ILE A 100 -9.72 6.48 -3.77
CA ILE A 100 -8.30 6.69 -3.55
C ILE A 100 -8.10 8.05 -2.90
N TYR A 101 -7.49 8.05 -1.73
CA TYR A 101 -7.14 9.24 -0.97
C TYR A 101 -5.63 9.48 -1.03
N TYR A 102 -5.24 10.75 -1.21
CA TYR A 102 -3.85 11.18 -1.21
C TYR A 102 -3.58 11.93 0.09
N THR A 103 -2.75 11.34 0.93
CA THR A 103 -2.45 11.84 2.29
C THR A 103 -1.05 12.39 2.33
N PRO A 104 -0.87 13.71 2.52
CA PRO A 104 0.45 14.29 2.67
C PRO A 104 1.01 14.02 4.07
N ILE A 105 2.30 13.69 4.15
CA ILE A 105 3.01 13.72 5.42
C ILE A 105 3.17 15.18 5.85
N SER A 106 2.85 15.49 7.12
CA SER A 106 3.01 16.84 7.63
C SER A 106 4.46 17.28 7.49
N GLN A 107 4.68 18.57 7.17
CA GLN A 107 6.03 19.13 7.00
C GLN A 107 6.91 18.90 8.24
N LYS A 108 6.32 18.97 9.43
CA LYS A 108 7.00 18.66 10.69
C LYS A 108 7.54 17.24 10.77
N ASP A 109 6.85 16.28 10.17
CA ASP A 109 7.24 14.88 10.20
C ASP A 109 8.19 14.52 9.05
N ARG A 110 8.18 15.25 7.93
CA ARG A 110 9.10 15.05 6.81
C ARG A 110 10.56 15.15 7.25
N ASP A 111 10.88 16.13 8.09
CA ASP A 111 12.24 16.34 8.56
C ASP A 111 12.68 15.40 9.68
N ARG A 112 11.74 14.81 10.39
CA ARG A 112 12.00 14.05 11.62
C ARG A 112 11.74 12.56 11.49
N ARG A 113 10.82 12.15 10.63
CA ARG A 113 10.29 10.79 10.55
C ARG A 113 10.07 10.33 9.12
N ASP A 114 10.86 10.84 8.20
CA ASP A 114 10.73 10.49 6.79
C ASP A 114 11.24 9.06 6.54
N SER A 115 10.35 8.10 6.76
CA SER A 115 10.59 6.68 6.51
C SER A 115 9.33 5.99 5.99
N LEU A 116 9.50 4.89 5.25
CA LEU A 116 8.36 4.09 4.77
C LEU A 116 7.47 3.60 5.90
N GLY A 117 8.08 3.16 7.00
CA GLY A 117 7.32 2.70 8.16
C GLY A 117 6.46 3.80 8.77
N TRP A 118 6.98 5.03 8.85
CA TRP A 118 6.17 6.17 9.30
C TRP A 118 5.04 6.47 8.31
N SER A 119 5.30 6.39 7.00
CA SER A 119 4.28 6.58 5.98
C SER A 119 3.14 5.56 6.11
N VAL A 120 3.44 4.29 6.40
CA VAL A 120 2.42 3.28 6.68
C VAL A 120 1.57 3.67 7.88
N LEU A 121 2.19 4.06 9.00
CA LEU A 121 1.48 4.44 10.22
C LEU A 121 0.67 5.71 10.07
N HIS A 122 1.18 6.69 9.32
CA HIS A 122 0.48 7.94 9.02
C HIS A 122 -0.76 7.67 8.17
N GLY A 123 -0.61 6.91 7.09
CA GLY A 123 -1.74 6.54 6.24
C GLY A 123 -2.82 5.74 6.97
N ALA A 124 -2.41 4.82 7.86
CA ALA A 124 -3.36 4.06 8.67
C ALA A 124 -4.12 4.95 9.67
N LEU A 125 -3.43 5.91 10.29
CA LEU A 125 -4.03 6.87 11.21
C LEU A 125 -5.02 7.79 10.50
N ASP A 126 -4.65 8.32 9.34
CA ASP A 126 -5.53 9.19 8.55
C ASP A 126 -6.74 8.42 8.03
N ALA A 127 -6.53 7.17 7.56
CA ALA A 127 -7.62 6.29 7.17
C ALA A 127 -8.61 6.07 8.31
N PHE A 128 -8.12 5.88 9.54
CA PHE A 128 -8.96 5.73 10.72
C PHE A 128 -9.71 7.03 11.03
N ILE A 129 -8.99 8.15 11.22
CA ILE A 129 -9.57 9.42 11.67
C ILE A 129 -10.60 9.96 10.68
N ILE A 130 -10.28 9.94 9.38
CA ILE A 130 -11.16 10.50 8.35
C ILE A 130 -12.42 9.61 8.21
N SER A 131 -12.23 8.30 8.19
CA SER A 131 -13.36 7.37 8.08
C SER A 131 -14.28 7.44 9.31
N ASP A 132 -13.74 7.53 10.53
CA ASP A 132 -14.52 7.63 11.76
C ASP A 132 -15.33 8.93 11.81
N LYS A 133 -14.77 10.05 11.31
CA LYS A 133 -15.51 11.31 11.17
C LYS A 133 -16.62 11.26 10.13
N MET A 134 -16.45 10.46 9.07
CA MET A 134 -17.50 10.28 8.06
C MET A 134 -18.60 9.35 8.57
N SER A 135 -18.24 8.18 9.04
CA SER A 135 -19.16 7.19 9.61
C SER A 135 -18.40 6.03 10.24
N ARG A 136 -18.82 5.62 11.44
CA ARG A 136 -18.28 4.43 12.11
C ARG A 136 -18.38 3.14 11.27
N TRP A 137 -19.33 3.08 10.34
CA TRP A 137 -19.54 1.92 9.48
C TRP A 137 -18.44 1.74 8.43
N VAL A 138 -17.71 2.80 8.08
CA VAL A 138 -16.62 2.75 7.10
C VAL A 138 -15.22 2.81 7.76
N THR A 139 -15.18 2.86 9.09
CA THR A 139 -13.92 2.86 9.83
C THR A 139 -13.16 1.56 9.59
N PRO A 140 -11.88 1.62 9.18
CA PRO A 140 -11.09 0.42 8.93
C PRO A 140 -10.91 -0.43 10.19
N THR A 141 -11.16 -1.71 10.05
CA THR A 141 -10.89 -2.71 11.10
C THR A 141 -9.62 -3.50 10.83
N LYS A 142 -9.04 -3.33 9.64
CA LYS A 142 -7.79 -3.95 9.21
C LYS A 142 -7.14 -3.12 8.11
N TYR A 143 -5.83 -3.16 8.04
CA TYR A 143 -5.04 -2.47 7.03
C TYR A 143 -4.29 -3.47 6.17
N PHE A 144 -4.24 -3.23 4.87
CA PHE A 144 -3.42 -3.96 3.91
C PHE A 144 -2.36 -3.01 3.35
N VAL A 145 -1.09 -3.37 3.47
CA VAL A 145 0.03 -2.55 3.00
C VAL A 145 0.57 -3.12 1.71
N SER A 146 0.65 -2.29 0.68
CA SER A 146 1.30 -2.61 -0.59
C SER A 146 2.44 -1.63 -0.85
N PHE A 147 3.68 -2.15 -0.97
CA PHE A 147 4.84 -1.34 -1.28
C PHE A 147 5.06 -1.27 -2.80
N PRO A 148 5.18 -0.07 -3.40
CA PRO A 148 5.53 0.06 -4.82
C PRO A 148 6.90 -0.53 -5.18
N TYR A 149 7.76 -0.68 -4.19
CA TYR A 149 9.17 -1.05 -4.34
C TYR A 149 9.42 -2.56 -4.46
N GLY A 150 8.46 -3.40 -4.10
CA GLY A 150 8.52 -4.85 -4.32
C GLY A 150 7.84 -5.24 -5.62
N ILE A 151 8.45 -6.11 -6.41
CA ILE A 151 7.94 -6.56 -7.71
C ILE A 151 7.69 -8.06 -7.64
N TYR A 152 6.44 -8.47 -7.74
CA TYR A 152 5.96 -9.85 -7.76
C TYR A 152 4.60 -9.93 -8.44
N HIS A 153 4.16 -11.11 -8.80
CA HIS A 153 2.90 -11.29 -9.52
C HIS A 153 1.68 -11.06 -8.59
N THR A 154 0.84 -10.10 -8.95
CA THR A 154 -0.32 -9.69 -8.14
C THR A 154 -1.45 -10.74 -8.04
N SER A 155 -1.40 -11.80 -8.87
CA SER A 155 -2.36 -12.92 -8.78
C SER A 155 -2.33 -13.62 -7.43
N VAL A 156 -1.19 -13.62 -6.74
CA VAL A 156 -1.06 -14.20 -5.40
C VAL A 156 -1.99 -13.49 -4.41
N VAL A 157 -2.02 -12.16 -4.45
CA VAL A 157 -2.93 -11.36 -3.61
C VAL A 157 -4.39 -11.64 -3.97
N ARG A 158 -4.69 -11.76 -5.26
CA ARG A 158 -6.03 -12.08 -5.76
C ARG A 158 -6.51 -13.44 -5.25
N SER A 159 -5.69 -14.49 -5.35
CA SER A 159 -6.05 -15.86 -4.94
C SER A 159 -6.22 -15.99 -3.42
N HIS A 160 -5.59 -15.11 -2.63
CA HIS A 160 -5.66 -15.13 -1.16
C HIS A 160 -6.53 -14.00 -0.56
N ARG A 161 -7.40 -13.38 -1.36
CA ARG A 161 -8.27 -12.29 -0.93
C ARG A 161 -9.06 -12.59 0.35
N ASP A 162 -9.65 -13.78 0.45
CA ASP A 162 -10.45 -14.16 1.62
C ASP A 162 -9.58 -14.28 2.88
N SER A 163 -8.35 -14.74 2.74
CA SER A 163 -7.36 -14.76 3.83
C SER A 163 -6.94 -13.35 4.24
N ILE A 164 -6.73 -12.47 3.27
CA ILE A 164 -6.37 -11.06 3.53
C ILE A 164 -7.50 -10.36 4.31
N ARG A 165 -8.76 -10.61 3.94
CA ARG A 165 -9.94 -10.08 4.64
C ARG A 165 -10.30 -10.86 5.91
N GLY A 166 -9.69 -12.02 6.12
CA GLY A 166 -9.93 -12.90 7.27
C GLY A 166 -9.48 -12.32 8.62
N PRO A 167 -9.69 -13.06 9.73
CA PRO A 167 -9.35 -12.61 11.07
C PRO A 167 -7.86 -12.64 11.39
N GLU A 168 -7.06 -13.32 10.60
CA GLU A 168 -5.64 -13.53 10.83
C GLU A 168 -4.81 -12.43 10.17
N SER A 169 -3.60 -12.16 10.69
CA SER A 169 -2.63 -11.33 9.99
C SER A 169 -2.10 -12.10 8.78
N PHE A 170 -1.97 -11.40 7.66
CA PHE A 170 -1.51 -11.96 6.39
C PHE A 170 -0.14 -11.38 6.04
N PHE A 171 0.79 -12.23 5.61
CA PHE A 171 2.11 -11.84 5.16
C PHE A 171 2.46 -12.56 3.87
N LEU A 172 2.98 -11.84 2.90
CA LEU A 172 3.73 -12.46 1.81
C LEU A 172 5.17 -12.72 2.26
N SER A 173 5.74 -13.83 1.83
CA SER A 173 7.14 -14.18 2.05
C SER A 173 7.83 -14.59 0.75
N HIS A 174 9.13 -14.38 0.67
CA HIS A 174 10.00 -14.89 -0.38
C HIS A 174 11.28 -15.41 0.26
N LYS A 175 11.61 -16.68 0.02
CA LYS A 175 12.72 -17.39 0.67
C LYS A 175 12.65 -17.24 2.19
N SER A 176 11.43 -17.50 2.74
CA SER A 176 11.10 -17.39 4.16
C SER A 176 11.30 -15.99 4.78
N LYS A 177 11.49 -14.94 3.96
CA LYS A 177 11.64 -13.55 4.41
C LYS A 177 10.37 -12.75 4.10
N THR A 178 9.96 -11.92 5.04
CA THR A 178 8.75 -11.08 4.98
C THR A 178 9.11 -9.59 5.12
N VAL A 179 8.12 -8.73 5.29
CA VAL A 179 8.34 -7.33 5.69
C VAL A 179 9.08 -7.23 7.03
N ARG A 180 8.93 -8.23 7.91
CA ARG A 180 9.65 -8.31 9.20
C ARG A 180 11.16 -8.50 9.02
N ASP A 181 11.60 -8.92 7.84
CA ASP A 181 13.00 -9.08 7.44
C ASP A 181 13.44 -7.95 6.47
N GLY A 182 12.67 -6.86 6.40
CA GLY A 182 12.97 -5.70 5.57
C GLY A 182 12.56 -5.82 4.11
N LYS A 183 11.82 -6.88 3.69
CA LYS A 183 11.37 -7.02 2.31
C LYS A 183 10.14 -6.17 2.01
N PHE A 184 10.06 -5.59 0.81
CA PHE A 184 8.90 -4.84 0.34
C PHE A 184 7.77 -5.78 -0.12
N LEU A 185 7.30 -6.60 0.80
CA LEU A 185 6.24 -7.58 0.58
C LEU A 185 4.95 -7.14 1.27
N ALA A 186 3.82 -7.41 0.64
CA ALA A 186 2.54 -7.02 1.21
C ALA A 186 2.22 -7.78 2.50
N PHE A 187 1.55 -7.09 3.40
CA PHE A 187 1.11 -7.64 4.68
C PHE A 187 -0.15 -6.94 5.19
N THR A 188 -0.77 -7.52 6.21
CA THR A 188 -1.87 -6.88 6.93
C THR A 188 -1.54 -6.70 8.39
N PHE A 189 -2.15 -5.69 9.01
CA PHE A 189 -2.11 -5.46 10.45
C PHE A 189 -3.43 -4.86 10.95
N PHE A 190 -3.64 -4.88 12.25
CA PHE A 190 -4.84 -4.37 12.89
C PHE A 190 -4.59 -2.99 13.55
N PRO A 191 -5.64 -2.21 13.83
CA PRO A 191 -5.50 -0.93 14.54
C PRO A 191 -4.72 -1.03 15.85
N GLU A 192 -4.83 -2.17 16.55
CA GLU A 192 -4.17 -2.44 17.82
C GLU A 192 -2.65 -2.55 17.69
N ASP A 193 -2.16 -3.01 16.53
CA ASP A 193 -0.72 -3.10 16.25
C ASP A 193 -0.08 -1.72 16.05
N TRP A 194 -0.87 -0.71 15.66
CA TRP A 194 -0.38 0.62 15.33
C TRP A 194 0.41 1.29 16.45
N ALA A 195 -0.10 1.19 17.68
CA ALA A 195 0.56 1.79 18.84
C ALA A 195 1.96 1.19 19.09
N LYS A 196 2.11 -0.11 18.86
CA LYS A 196 3.37 -0.81 19.02
C LYS A 196 4.37 -0.48 17.93
N PHE A 197 3.92 -0.46 16.67
CA PHE A 197 4.77 -0.01 15.56
C PHE A 197 5.24 1.43 15.74
N LYS A 198 4.36 2.31 16.21
CA LYS A 198 4.73 3.69 16.58
C LYS A 198 5.76 3.74 17.69
N TRP A 199 5.62 2.87 18.68
CA TRP A 199 6.60 2.75 19.76
C TRP A 199 7.96 2.30 19.21
N ASN A 200 8.00 1.30 18.32
CA ASN A 200 9.23 0.84 17.69
C ASN A 200 9.96 1.96 16.93
N ILE A 201 9.22 2.82 16.22
CA ILE A 201 9.81 4.00 15.59
C ILE A 201 10.33 4.99 16.62
N LYS A 202 9.56 5.25 17.70
CA LYS A 202 9.93 6.20 18.73
C LYS A 202 11.18 5.75 19.49
N ASP A 203 11.30 4.46 19.78
CA ASP A 203 12.44 3.87 20.47
C ASP A 203 13.74 4.00 19.68
N GLN A 204 13.66 3.95 18.36
CA GLN A 204 14.80 4.16 17.47
C GLN A 204 15.18 5.64 17.27
N CYS A 205 14.33 6.59 17.70
CA CYS A 205 14.62 8.01 17.56
C CYS A 205 15.58 8.48 18.66
N THR A 206 16.71 9.04 18.27
CA THR A 206 17.74 9.62 19.16
C THR A 206 17.30 10.92 19.84
N GLY A 207 16.08 11.39 19.61
CA GLY A 207 15.57 12.69 20.06
C GLY A 207 15.47 12.93 21.56
N GLY A 208 15.82 11.94 22.40
CA GLY A 208 15.89 12.07 23.85
C GLY A 208 17.31 12.28 24.41
N ASP A 209 18.33 12.02 23.63
CA ASP A 209 19.71 12.13 24.05
C ASP A 209 20.22 13.59 23.95
N ARG A 210 20.07 14.34 25.03
CA ARG A 210 20.54 15.73 25.12
C ARG A 210 22.05 15.86 25.10
N SER A 211 22.81 14.78 25.22
CA SER A 211 24.29 14.78 25.14
C SER A 211 24.79 14.97 23.71
N ARG A 212 23.96 14.72 22.70
CA ARG A 212 24.33 14.89 21.29
C ARG A 212 24.08 16.29 20.78
N PRO A 213 24.88 16.79 19.82
CA PRO A 213 24.62 18.04 19.11
C PRO A 213 23.21 18.05 18.55
N PHE A 214 22.57 19.22 18.50
CA PHE A 214 21.17 19.38 18.04
C PHE A 214 20.94 18.78 16.65
N GLU A 215 21.91 18.88 15.76
CA GLU A 215 21.89 18.36 14.39
C GLU A 215 21.88 16.82 14.35
N GLU A 216 22.52 16.15 15.33
CA GLU A 216 22.56 14.69 15.45
C GLU A 216 21.36 14.10 16.20
N ARG A 217 20.63 14.92 16.97
CA ARG A 217 19.46 14.46 17.74
C ARG A 217 18.32 13.93 16.89
N TRP A 218 18.31 14.26 15.61
CA TRP A 218 17.26 13.93 14.67
C TRP A 218 17.76 13.06 13.51
N SER A 219 18.94 12.50 13.60
CA SER A 219 19.69 11.95 12.48
C SER A 219 19.22 10.61 11.94
N SER A 220 18.35 9.88 12.62
CA SER A 220 17.89 8.58 12.13
C SER A 220 16.66 8.73 11.23
N ARG A 221 16.87 9.11 9.98
CA ARG A 221 15.80 9.22 8.96
C ARG A 221 15.47 7.89 8.29
N HIS A 222 16.27 6.86 8.50
CA HIS A 222 16.09 5.54 7.90
C HIS A 222 15.78 4.52 8.98
N PHE A 223 14.48 4.28 9.19
CA PHE A 223 14.03 3.19 10.04
C PHE A 223 13.85 1.96 9.15
N PRO A 224 14.66 0.91 9.29
CA PRO A 224 14.46 -0.32 8.54
C PRO A 224 13.11 -0.95 8.88
N LEU A 225 12.44 -1.54 7.88
CA LEU A 225 11.11 -2.14 8.06
C LEU A 225 11.12 -3.27 9.08
N ASP A 226 12.21 -4.05 9.15
CA ASP A 226 12.43 -5.12 10.11
C ASP A 226 12.41 -4.64 11.57
N LYS A 227 12.83 -3.41 11.81
CA LYS A 227 12.80 -2.82 13.16
C LYS A 227 11.43 -2.28 13.54
N ILE A 228 10.57 -2.01 12.58
CA ILE A 228 9.23 -1.43 12.83
C ILE A 228 8.19 -2.54 12.92
N PHE A 229 8.15 -3.44 11.93
CA PHE A 229 7.09 -4.44 11.77
C PHE A 229 7.45 -5.82 12.32
N ASN A 230 8.39 -5.90 13.25
CA ASN A 230 8.90 -7.16 13.81
C ASN A 230 7.94 -7.90 14.74
N VAL A 231 6.80 -7.32 15.10
CA VAL A 231 5.87 -7.90 16.06
C VAL A 231 4.43 -7.82 15.59
N SER A 232 3.71 -8.95 15.65
CA SER A 232 2.26 -8.99 15.62
C SER A 232 1.73 -9.18 17.04
N VAL A 233 0.74 -8.39 17.45
CA VAL A 233 0.25 -8.37 18.84
C VAL A 233 -0.88 -9.36 19.06
N ILE A 234 -1.68 -9.71 18.04
CA ILE A 234 -3.02 -10.26 18.30
C ILE A 234 -3.31 -11.58 17.57
N SER A 235 -2.57 -11.98 16.54
CA SER A 235 -3.08 -13.03 15.69
C SER A 235 -2.09 -14.10 15.28
N VAL A 236 -2.64 -15.27 14.98
CA VAL A 236 -1.96 -16.30 14.20
C VAL A 236 -1.66 -15.71 12.82
N ASP A 237 -0.41 -15.77 12.42
CA ASP A 237 0.03 -15.23 11.14
C ASP A 237 -0.23 -16.25 10.01
N LYS A 238 -0.83 -15.78 8.93
CA LYS A 238 -0.92 -16.53 7.70
C LYS A 238 0.17 -16.06 6.73
N VAL A 239 1.19 -16.87 6.55
CA VAL A 239 2.32 -16.58 5.65
C VAL A 239 2.14 -17.33 4.35
N ILE A 240 2.24 -16.63 3.21
CA ILE A 240 2.15 -17.18 1.87
C ILE A 240 3.46 -16.95 1.14
N GLU A 241 4.12 -18.02 0.76
CA GLU A 241 5.38 -17.96 0.00
C GLU A 241 5.11 -17.62 -1.47
N ILE A 242 5.92 -16.71 -2.03
CA ILE A 242 5.93 -16.39 -3.46
C ILE A 242 7.22 -16.91 -4.10
N GLU A 243 7.12 -17.35 -5.34
CA GLU A 243 8.24 -17.96 -6.07
C GLU A 243 9.23 -16.90 -6.56
N GLU A 244 8.73 -15.81 -7.13
CA GLU A 244 9.53 -14.74 -7.75
C GLU A 244 9.32 -13.40 -7.07
N TYR A 245 10.42 -12.76 -6.72
CA TYR A 245 10.43 -11.42 -6.11
C TYR A 245 11.65 -10.65 -6.55
N TYR A 246 11.43 -9.42 -7.00
CA TYR A 246 12.45 -8.41 -7.29
C TYR A 246 12.14 -7.15 -6.50
N SER A 247 13.11 -6.25 -6.36
CA SER A 247 12.91 -4.98 -5.67
C SER A 247 13.46 -3.81 -6.47
N LEU A 248 12.89 -2.63 -6.23
CA LEU A 248 13.44 -1.35 -6.71
C LEU A 248 14.54 -0.82 -5.79
N GLU A 249 15.11 -1.66 -4.92
CA GLU A 249 16.14 -1.26 -3.96
C GLU A 249 17.49 -1.06 -4.64
N THR A 250 17.83 -1.95 -5.58
CA THR A 250 19.10 -1.91 -6.32
C THR A 250 18.87 -2.02 -7.82
N TRP A 251 19.79 -1.42 -8.58
CA TRP A 251 19.79 -1.53 -10.04
C TRP A 251 19.88 -2.98 -10.52
N GLU A 252 20.71 -3.80 -9.86
CA GLU A 252 20.87 -5.22 -10.19
C GLU A 252 19.54 -5.96 -10.13
N SER A 253 18.78 -5.76 -9.06
CA SER A 253 17.45 -6.39 -8.88
C SER A 253 16.45 -5.94 -9.95
N LEU A 254 16.42 -4.65 -10.28
CA LEU A 254 15.57 -4.12 -11.34
C LEU A 254 15.97 -4.65 -12.72
N ARG A 255 17.28 -4.68 -13.02
CA ARG A 255 17.79 -5.25 -14.26
C ARG A 255 17.44 -6.73 -14.41
N ASP A 256 17.54 -7.47 -13.31
CA ASP A 256 17.22 -8.91 -13.30
C ASP A 256 15.70 -9.12 -13.50
N TYR A 257 14.86 -8.24 -12.94
CA TYR A 257 13.42 -8.21 -13.26
C TYR A 257 13.16 -8.01 -14.76
N TYR A 258 13.79 -7.04 -15.39
CA TYR A 258 13.60 -6.80 -16.84
C TYR A 258 14.08 -7.96 -17.73
N LYS A 259 15.03 -8.76 -17.25
CA LYS A 259 15.51 -9.98 -17.93
C LYS A 259 14.66 -11.21 -17.64
N SER A 260 13.84 -11.17 -16.58
CA SER A 260 13.02 -12.30 -16.18
C SER A 260 11.77 -12.47 -17.06
N ASP A 261 11.17 -13.64 -16.99
CA ASP A 261 9.88 -13.95 -17.63
C ASP A 261 8.68 -13.44 -16.80
N LEU A 262 8.92 -12.88 -15.62
CA LEU A 262 7.88 -12.32 -14.76
C LEU A 262 7.19 -11.13 -15.44
N LYS A 263 5.99 -11.37 -15.97
CA LYS A 263 5.16 -10.33 -16.60
C LYS A 263 4.01 -9.94 -15.69
N ILE A 264 4.12 -8.79 -15.05
CA ILE A 264 3.02 -8.26 -14.26
C ILE A 264 1.89 -7.81 -15.21
N PRO A 265 0.67 -8.37 -15.09
CA PRO A 265 -0.42 -8.00 -15.97
C PRO A 265 -0.81 -6.54 -15.76
N ARG A 266 -0.84 -5.78 -16.86
CA ARG A 266 -1.38 -4.42 -16.83
C ARG A 266 -2.90 -4.49 -16.79
N PRO A 267 -3.57 -3.79 -15.87
CA PRO A 267 -5.03 -3.70 -15.88
C PRO A 267 -5.53 -3.02 -17.17
N THR A 268 -6.74 -3.35 -17.57
CA THR A 268 -7.37 -2.65 -18.68
C THR A 268 -7.55 -1.17 -18.33
N LYS A 269 -7.59 -0.31 -19.35
CA LYS A 269 -7.83 1.13 -19.12
C LYS A 269 -9.12 1.37 -18.32
N GLN A 270 -10.18 0.63 -18.62
CA GLN A 270 -11.48 0.69 -17.92
C GLN A 270 -11.37 0.43 -16.42
N PHE A 271 -10.43 -0.41 -15.99
CA PHE A 271 -10.18 -0.68 -14.58
C PHE A 271 -9.59 0.54 -13.86
N MET A 272 -8.58 1.17 -14.47
CA MET A 272 -7.84 2.27 -13.83
C MET A 272 -8.54 3.64 -13.95
N LYS A 273 -9.18 3.92 -15.09
CA LYS A 273 -9.75 5.24 -15.39
C LYS A 273 -11.11 5.12 -16.09
N PRO A 274 -12.13 4.55 -15.44
CA PRO A 274 -13.40 4.29 -16.10
C PRO A 274 -14.14 5.56 -16.55
N TYR A 275 -13.93 6.70 -15.88
CA TYR A 275 -14.59 7.98 -16.22
C TYR A 275 -14.05 8.64 -17.49
N LEU A 276 -12.82 8.33 -17.91
CA LEU A 276 -12.25 8.92 -19.15
C LEU A 276 -12.89 8.36 -20.41
N PHE A 277 -13.46 7.16 -20.33
CA PHE A 277 -14.07 6.50 -21.49
C PHE A 277 -15.53 6.91 -21.73
N LYS A 278 -16.21 7.49 -20.74
CA LYS A 278 -17.56 8.03 -20.94
C LYS A 278 -17.58 9.29 -21.82
N LYS A 279 -16.48 10.05 -21.90
CA LYS A 279 -16.39 11.26 -22.72
C LYS A 279 -16.02 10.99 -24.17
N GLU A 280 -15.32 9.88 -24.46
CA GLU A 280 -14.95 9.52 -25.83
C GLU A 280 -16.11 8.91 -26.63
N THR A 281 -17.07 8.27 -25.94
CA THR A 281 -18.27 7.66 -26.57
C THR A 281 -19.47 8.61 -26.73
N GLU A 282 -19.45 9.79 -26.10
CA GLU A 282 -20.49 10.81 -26.29
C GLU A 282 -20.18 11.79 -27.43
N ASN A 283 -18.99 11.68 -28.04
CA ASN A 283 -18.54 12.52 -29.16
C ASN A 283 -18.38 11.75 -30.50
N GLU A 284 -18.87 10.50 -30.59
CA GLU A 284 -19.09 9.74 -31.80
C GLU A 284 -20.62 9.61 -32.06
#